data_33f229636c63556b6ef2a4ffb60e9870
#
_entry.id   33f229636c63556b6ef2a4ffb60e9870
#
_cell.length_a   1.000
_cell.length_b   1.000
_cell.length_c   1.000
_cell.angle_alpha   90.00
_cell.angle_beta   90.00
_cell.angle_gamma   90.00
#
_symmetry.space_group_name_H-M   'P 1'
#
loop_
_entity.id
_entity.type
_entity.pdbx_description
1 polymer ?
#
loop_
_entity_poly.entity_id
_entity_poly.type
_entity_poly.pdbx_seq_one_letter_code
_entity_poly.pdbx_strand_id
1 'polypeptide(L)'
;MNLVIQFFLTISIVNILSSENSHSKEQLFYDAVRLESSGNIAEAIKKYEKALSEASSANLHGNLANLYYLSDKYGKSILHYRKSLLLEPDNRDFQTNLDYVCKMAKVGNSNNEISQVLKGFPIDSWKGLLAIIFWSGLLIICFMFHRRFSTKSITALSCCWIALNLLFTYLIYQSAKRLDIMERTVVALNPDNISENNSSTDIQLRKFAAKTSSANSSVRFGETLIVDKSVSGTLQTHQSQGAQNWLLVSTPDKRARGWVLEDEVGWLTRN
;
A
#
# COMPACT_ATOMS: atom_id res chain seq x y z
N MET A 1 -45.55 3.57 -15.07
CA MET A 1 -45.71 3.22 -13.63
C MET A 1 -44.79 2.07 -13.19
N ASN A 2 -44.54 1.06 -14.01
CA ASN A 2 -43.69 -0.09 -13.64
C ASN A 2 -42.19 0.20 -13.49
N LEU A 3 -41.62 1.11 -14.26
CA LEU A 3 -40.17 1.43 -14.25
C LEU A 3 -39.73 2.15 -12.96
N VAL A 4 -40.60 3.07 -12.48
CA VAL A 4 -40.35 3.81 -11.24
C VAL A 4 -40.45 2.87 -10.03
N ILE A 5 -41.40 1.95 -10.02
CA ILE A 5 -41.53 0.95 -8.95
C ILE A 5 -40.34 0.00 -8.93
N GLN A 6 -39.88 -0.46 -10.11
CA GLN A 6 -38.64 -1.27 -10.21
C GLN A 6 -37.42 -0.52 -9.71
N PHE A 7 -37.25 0.75 -10.03
CA PHE A 7 -36.15 1.59 -9.54
C PHE A 7 -36.13 1.74 -8.02
N PHE A 8 -37.29 2.00 -7.41
CA PHE A 8 -37.38 2.07 -5.94
C PHE A 8 -37.19 0.72 -5.26
N LEU A 9 -37.65 -0.38 -5.86
CA LEU A 9 -37.40 -1.73 -5.38
C LEU A 9 -35.90 -2.08 -5.42
N THR A 10 -35.19 -1.75 -6.50
CA THR A 10 -33.75 -2.00 -6.60
C THR A 10 -32.96 -1.18 -5.59
N ILE A 11 -33.32 0.10 -5.36
CA ILE A 11 -32.69 0.93 -4.33
C ILE A 11 -32.94 0.35 -2.93
N SER A 12 -34.18 -0.09 -2.65
CA SER A 12 -34.52 -0.70 -1.36
C SER A 12 -33.77 -2.01 -1.12
N ILE A 13 -33.61 -2.87 -2.13
CA ILE A 13 -32.83 -4.12 -2.04
C ILE A 13 -31.35 -3.83 -1.82
N VAL A 14 -30.79 -2.85 -2.54
CA VAL A 14 -29.38 -2.43 -2.34
C VAL A 14 -29.16 -1.91 -0.92
N ASN A 15 -30.07 -1.10 -0.38
CA ASN A 15 -29.97 -0.60 0.99
C ASN A 15 -30.08 -1.71 2.05
N ILE A 16 -30.95 -2.71 1.84
CA ILE A 16 -31.09 -3.85 2.75
C ILE A 16 -29.81 -4.72 2.72
N LEU A 17 -29.29 -5.04 1.53
CA LEU A 17 -28.04 -5.82 1.38
C LEU A 17 -26.82 -5.08 1.96
N SER A 18 -26.77 -3.76 1.84
CA SER A 18 -25.71 -2.94 2.43
C SER A 18 -25.81 -2.93 3.96
N SER A 19 -27.01 -2.96 4.52
CA SER A 19 -27.27 -3.00 5.96
C SER A 19 -26.89 -4.35 6.59
N GLU A 20 -27.19 -5.48 5.93
CA GLU A 20 -26.80 -6.81 6.42
C GLU A 20 -25.27 -7.01 6.43
N ASN A 21 -24.58 -6.54 5.39
CA ASN A 21 -23.11 -6.61 5.34
C ASN A 21 -22.43 -5.75 6.42
N SER A 22 -22.99 -4.58 6.75
CA SER A 22 -22.40 -3.74 7.80
C SER A 22 -22.56 -4.38 9.18
N HIS A 23 -23.70 -5.03 9.45
CA HIS A 23 -23.97 -5.69 10.73
C HIS A 23 -23.06 -6.91 10.96
N SER A 24 -22.84 -7.70 9.92
CA SER A 24 -21.92 -8.85 9.95
C SER A 24 -20.48 -8.43 10.30
N LYS A 25 -19.97 -7.37 9.68
CA LYS A 25 -18.65 -6.81 9.90
C LYS A 25 -18.45 -6.29 11.33
N GLU A 26 -19.40 -5.51 11.83
CA GLU A 26 -19.37 -5.00 13.20
C GLU A 26 -19.39 -6.13 14.22
N GLN A 27 -20.17 -7.16 13.99
CA GLN A 27 -20.24 -8.34 14.84
C GLN A 27 -18.89 -9.09 14.86
N LEU A 28 -18.23 -9.28 13.71
CA LEU A 28 -16.89 -9.89 13.64
C LEU A 28 -15.85 -9.07 14.40
N PHE A 29 -15.92 -7.74 14.32
CA PHE A 29 -15.03 -6.87 15.07
C PHE A 29 -15.24 -7.00 16.58
N TYR A 30 -16.48 -6.92 17.06
CA TYR A 30 -16.78 -7.09 18.50
C TYR A 30 -16.42 -8.49 19.03
N ASP A 31 -16.63 -9.53 18.24
CA ASP A 31 -16.20 -10.88 18.58
C ASP A 31 -14.68 -10.97 18.73
N ALA A 32 -13.93 -10.32 17.80
CA ALA A 32 -12.49 -10.27 17.87
C ALA A 32 -12.00 -9.54 19.13
N VAL A 33 -12.56 -8.37 19.46
CA VAL A 33 -12.24 -7.60 20.68
C VAL A 33 -12.53 -8.42 21.95
N ARG A 34 -13.64 -9.14 21.97
CA ARG A 34 -13.98 -10.01 23.10
C ARG A 34 -12.99 -11.16 23.27
N LEU A 35 -12.57 -11.80 22.17
CA LEU A 35 -11.57 -12.86 22.20
C LEU A 35 -10.19 -12.33 22.62
N GLU A 36 -9.81 -11.15 22.15
CA GLU A 36 -8.59 -10.47 22.57
C GLU A 36 -8.60 -10.19 24.08
N SER A 37 -9.68 -9.62 24.61
CA SER A 37 -9.82 -9.34 26.05
C SER A 37 -9.86 -10.59 26.93
N SER A 38 -10.27 -11.73 26.39
CA SER A 38 -10.20 -13.04 27.06
C SER A 38 -8.85 -13.76 26.92
N GLY A 39 -7.86 -13.14 26.22
CA GLY A 39 -6.54 -13.72 26.00
C GLY A 39 -6.48 -14.76 24.88
N ASN A 40 -7.57 -14.99 24.16
CA ASN A 40 -7.60 -15.94 23.04
C ASN A 40 -7.09 -15.30 21.74
N ILE A 41 -5.78 -15.02 21.72
CA ILE A 41 -5.11 -14.26 20.67
C ILE A 41 -5.26 -14.93 19.29
N ALA A 42 -5.10 -16.25 19.21
CA ALA A 42 -5.14 -16.97 17.93
C ALA A 42 -6.52 -16.89 17.24
N GLU A 43 -7.60 -16.97 18.02
CA GLU A 43 -8.95 -16.83 17.47
C GLU A 43 -9.31 -15.38 17.18
N ALA A 44 -8.84 -14.43 18.00
CA ALA A 44 -8.99 -13.00 17.75
C ALA A 44 -8.37 -12.61 16.39
N ILE A 45 -7.14 -13.09 16.11
CA ILE A 45 -6.47 -12.89 14.80
C ILE A 45 -7.38 -13.38 13.67
N LYS A 46 -7.89 -14.63 13.73
CA LYS A 46 -8.78 -15.16 12.68
C LYS A 46 -10.04 -14.33 12.47
N LYS A 47 -10.61 -13.81 13.54
CA LYS A 47 -11.81 -12.94 13.45
C LYS A 47 -11.50 -11.58 12.84
N TYR A 48 -10.38 -10.96 13.21
CA TYR A 48 -9.93 -9.72 12.57
C TYR A 48 -9.57 -9.92 11.10
N GLU A 49 -8.88 -11.01 10.73
CA GLU A 49 -8.59 -11.35 9.33
C GLU A 49 -9.89 -11.52 8.52
N LYS A 50 -10.89 -12.21 9.09
CA LYS A 50 -12.20 -12.33 8.47
C LYS A 50 -12.90 -10.98 8.31
N ALA A 51 -12.86 -10.11 9.32
CA ALA A 51 -13.41 -8.77 9.22
C ALA A 51 -12.72 -7.92 8.13
N LEU A 52 -11.40 -8.07 7.97
CA LEU A 52 -10.63 -7.42 6.91
C LEU A 52 -10.99 -7.90 5.50
N SER A 53 -11.38 -9.18 5.35
CA SER A 53 -11.84 -9.69 4.04
C SER A 53 -13.17 -9.06 3.60
N GLU A 54 -13.98 -8.58 4.54
CA GLU A 54 -15.24 -7.89 4.25
C GLU A 54 -15.04 -6.39 4.02
N ALA A 55 -14.22 -5.74 4.85
CA ALA A 55 -13.85 -4.34 4.64
C ALA A 55 -12.56 -3.96 5.38
N SER A 56 -11.68 -3.25 4.71
CA SER A 56 -10.44 -2.73 5.27
C SER A 56 -10.66 -1.43 6.04
N SER A 57 -10.02 -1.30 7.23
CA SER A 57 -9.95 -0.05 7.97
C SER A 57 -8.62 0.06 8.73
N ALA A 58 -8.19 1.29 9.02
CA ALA A 58 -6.95 1.55 9.74
C ALA A 58 -6.94 0.88 11.11
N ASN A 59 -8.04 0.97 11.85
CA ASN A 59 -8.16 0.36 13.18
C ASN A 59 -8.12 -1.18 13.14
N LEU A 60 -8.76 -1.81 12.15
CA LEU A 60 -8.67 -3.27 11.97
C LEU A 60 -7.23 -3.72 11.73
N HIS A 61 -6.51 -3.01 10.85
CA HIS A 61 -5.11 -3.28 10.62
C HIS A 61 -4.25 -3.02 11.87
N GLY A 62 -4.50 -1.92 12.59
CA GLY A 62 -3.77 -1.59 13.82
C GLY A 62 -3.95 -2.64 14.92
N ASN A 63 -5.19 -3.09 15.18
CA ASN A 63 -5.47 -4.13 16.16
C ASN A 63 -4.84 -5.46 15.78
N LEU A 64 -4.96 -5.85 14.51
CA LEU A 64 -4.33 -7.07 14.02
C LEU A 64 -2.81 -7.02 14.11
N ALA A 65 -2.21 -5.86 13.86
CA ALA A 65 -0.78 -5.64 14.03
C ALA A 65 -0.33 -5.84 15.49
N ASN A 66 -1.11 -5.34 16.45
CA ASN A 66 -0.86 -5.56 17.88
C ASN A 66 -0.87 -7.05 18.23
N LEU A 67 -1.87 -7.80 17.74
CA LEU A 67 -1.98 -9.23 18.03
C LEU A 67 -0.86 -10.05 17.40
N TYR A 68 -0.43 -9.68 16.18
CA TYR A 68 0.75 -10.29 15.57
C TYR A 68 2.04 -9.97 16.32
N TYR A 69 2.17 -8.75 16.87
CA TYR A 69 3.28 -8.41 17.75
C TYR A 69 3.30 -9.29 19.01
N LEU A 70 2.15 -9.42 19.68
CA LEU A 70 2.01 -10.29 20.87
C LEU A 70 2.26 -11.78 20.58
N SER A 71 2.18 -12.18 19.31
CA SER A 71 2.45 -13.55 18.84
C SER A 71 3.86 -13.69 18.25
N ASP A 72 4.77 -12.75 18.48
CA ASP A 72 6.14 -12.70 17.94
C ASP A 72 6.23 -12.74 16.40
N LYS A 73 5.13 -12.47 15.70
CA LYS A 73 5.06 -12.41 14.24
C LYS A 73 5.37 -10.99 13.74
N TYR A 74 6.59 -10.52 13.99
CA TYR A 74 7.01 -9.14 13.73
C TYR A 74 6.83 -8.71 12.27
N GLY A 75 7.10 -9.57 11.29
CA GLY A 75 6.91 -9.27 9.88
C GLY A 75 5.46 -8.94 9.54
N LYS A 76 4.50 -9.76 10.02
CA LYS A 76 3.06 -9.51 9.85
C LYS A 76 2.62 -8.26 10.60
N SER A 77 3.10 -8.05 11.83
CA SER A 77 2.82 -6.85 12.61
C SER A 77 3.24 -5.57 11.86
N ILE A 78 4.48 -5.53 11.35
CA ILE A 78 5.00 -4.40 10.56
C ILE A 78 4.16 -4.18 9.29
N LEU A 79 3.79 -5.24 8.56
CA LEU A 79 2.94 -5.15 7.40
C LEU A 79 1.60 -4.47 7.73
N HIS A 80 0.93 -4.94 8.78
CA HIS A 80 -0.40 -4.42 9.14
C HIS A 80 -0.34 -2.99 9.70
N TYR A 81 0.67 -2.61 10.49
CA TYR A 81 0.86 -1.20 10.86
C TYR A 81 1.12 -0.31 9.64
N ARG A 82 1.88 -0.77 8.65
CA ARG A 82 2.07 -0.03 7.41
C ARG A 82 0.77 0.11 6.62
N LYS A 83 -0.05 -0.96 6.56
CA LYS A 83 -1.39 -0.89 5.95
C LYS A 83 -2.31 0.07 6.70
N SER A 84 -2.27 0.13 8.04
CA SER A 84 -3.04 1.11 8.82
C SER A 84 -2.62 2.55 8.50
N LEU A 85 -1.31 2.79 8.36
CA LEU A 85 -0.77 4.10 7.98
C LEU A 85 -1.02 4.48 6.52
N LEU A 86 -1.25 3.51 5.62
CA LEU A 86 -1.74 3.82 4.26
C LEU A 86 -3.14 4.46 4.31
N LEU A 87 -3.97 4.02 5.25
CA LEU A 87 -5.33 4.51 5.41
C LEU A 87 -5.39 5.79 6.28
N GLU A 88 -4.53 5.88 7.30
CA GLU A 88 -4.42 7.02 8.22
C GLU A 88 -2.95 7.45 8.39
N PRO A 89 -2.38 8.20 7.44
CA PRO A 89 -0.94 8.52 7.43
C PRO A 89 -0.47 9.38 8.63
N ASP A 90 -1.36 10.18 9.20
CA ASP A 90 -1.04 11.10 10.30
C ASP A 90 -1.34 10.52 11.69
N ASN A 91 -1.75 9.25 11.78
CA ASN A 91 -2.04 8.59 13.05
C ASN A 91 -0.73 8.30 13.80
N ARG A 92 -0.50 9.06 14.87
CA ARG A 92 0.75 9.00 15.67
C ARG A 92 0.88 7.69 16.45
N ASP A 93 -0.23 7.10 16.87
CA ASP A 93 -0.21 5.85 17.63
C ASP A 93 0.30 4.72 16.74
N PHE A 94 -0.20 4.61 15.51
CA PHE A 94 0.29 3.63 14.56
C PHE A 94 1.75 3.86 14.17
N GLN A 95 2.18 5.12 14.04
CA GLN A 95 3.59 5.45 13.79
C GLN A 95 4.48 4.99 14.95
N THR A 96 4.11 5.33 16.18
CA THR A 96 4.87 4.98 17.39
C THR A 96 4.96 3.46 17.57
N ASN A 97 3.83 2.75 17.38
CA ASN A 97 3.79 1.30 17.51
C ASN A 97 4.61 0.61 16.42
N LEU A 98 4.53 1.09 15.17
CA LEU A 98 5.38 0.58 14.09
C LEU A 98 6.87 0.77 14.39
N ASP A 99 7.27 1.96 14.87
CA ASP A 99 8.65 2.25 15.27
C ASP A 99 9.14 1.29 16.37
N TYR A 100 8.26 1.02 17.34
CA TYR A 100 8.55 0.08 18.41
C TYR A 100 8.76 -1.34 17.88
N VAL A 101 7.85 -1.85 17.05
CA VAL A 101 7.96 -3.20 16.46
C VAL A 101 9.19 -3.32 15.56
N CYS A 102 9.50 -2.29 14.75
CA CYS A 102 10.72 -2.28 13.94
C CYS A 102 11.99 -2.39 14.79
N LYS A 103 12.04 -1.70 15.93
CA LYS A 103 13.17 -1.82 16.88
C LYS A 103 13.28 -3.22 17.46
N MET A 104 12.16 -3.85 17.83
CA MET A 104 12.13 -5.23 18.35
C MET A 104 12.58 -6.23 17.29
N ALA A 105 12.13 -6.09 16.06
CA ALA A 105 12.55 -6.90 14.92
C ALA A 105 13.98 -6.60 14.44
N LYS A 106 14.63 -5.55 14.98
CA LYS A 106 15.94 -5.05 14.53
C LYS A 106 15.96 -4.72 13.03
N VAL A 107 14.85 -4.25 12.51
CA VAL A 107 14.69 -3.83 11.12
C VAL A 107 14.84 -2.31 11.05
N GLY A 108 15.55 -1.83 10.03
CA GLY A 108 15.66 -0.40 9.77
C GLY A 108 14.29 0.21 9.53
N ASN A 109 13.98 1.30 10.24
CA ASN A 109 12.74 2.00 10.02
C ASN A 109 12.82 2.81 8.73
N SER A 110 12.38 2.22 7.60
CA SER A 110 12.21 2.93 6.33
C SER A 110 10.97 3.83 6.30
N ASN A 111 10.40 4.13 7.48
CA ASN A 111 9.17 4.95 7.60
C ASN A 111 9.31 6.32 6.95
N ASN A 112 10.53 6.90 6.92
CA ASN A 112 10.72 8.20 6.27
C ASN A 112 10.42 8.14 4.76
N GLU A 113 10.74 7.03 4.09
CA GLU A 113 10.47 6.90 2.66
C GLU A 113 8.99 6.60 2.40
N ILE A 114 8.40 5.65 3.14
CA ILE A 114 6.98 5.28 3.01
C ILE A 114 6.08 6.42 3.48
N SER A 115 6.36 7.05 4.62
CA SER A 115 5.56 8.19 5.12
C SER A 115 5.64 9.42 4.22
N GLN A 116 6.77 9.68 3.56
CA GLN A 116 6.88 10.73 2.55
C GLN A 116 6.06 10.40 1.29
N VAL A 117 6.00 9.13 0.91
CA VAL A 117 5.14 8.66 -0.19
C VAL A 117 3.67 8.86 0.15
N LEU A 118 3.27 8.52 1.38
CA LEU A 118 1.90 8.61 1.86
C LEU A 118 1.39 10.04 2.05
N LYS A 119 2.26 10.96 2.48
CA LYS A 119 1.91 12.39 2.67
C LYS A 119 1.81 13.19 1.38
N GLY A 120 2.05 12.56 0.22
CA GLY A 120 1.92 13.20 -1.08
C GLY A 120 0.45 13.46 -1.44
N PHE A 121 0.19 14.56 -2.16
CA PHE A 121 -1.11 14.80 -2.77
C PHE A 121 -1.49 13.65 -3.72
N PRO A 122 -2.76 13.19 -3.71
CA PRO A 122 -3.22 12.17 -4.64
C PRO A 122 -2.95 12.59 -6.09
N ILE A 123 -2.51 11.64 -6.92
CA ILE A 123 -2.15 11.93 -8.32
C ILE A 123 -3.31 12.56 -9.11
N ASP A 124 -4.55 12.18 -8.80
CA ASP A 124 -5.74 12.71 -9.47
C ASP A 124 -6.01 14.18 -9.12
N SER A 125 -5.67 14.60 -7.90
CA SER A 125 -5.72 16.01 -7.51
C SER A 125 -4.73 16.86 -8.32
N TRP A 126 -3.51 16.35 -8.56
CA TRP A 126 -2.52 17.02 -9.41
C TRP A 126 -2.97 17.11 -10.86
N LYS A 127 -3.59 16.07 -11.42
CA LYS A 127 -4.16 16.08 -12.78
C LYS A 127 -5.29 17.10 -12.90
N GLY A 128 -6.18 17.17 -11.90
CA GLY A 128 -7.25 18.15 -11.86
C GLY A 128 -6.72 19.59 -11.83
N LEU A 129 -5.74 19.89 -10.98
CA LEU A 129 -5.09 21.19 -10.91
C LEU A 129 -4.39 21.56 -12.22
N LEU A 130 -3.67 20.62 -12.85
CA LEU A 130 -3.03 20.84 -14.14
C LEU A 130 -4.06 21.22 -15.22
N ALA A 131 -5.19 20.50 -15.28
CA ALA A 131 -6.27 20.81 -16.23
C ALA A 131 -6.83 22.21 -16.02
N ILE A 132 -7.10 22.61 -14.76
CA ILE A 132 -7.58 23.97 -14.44
C ILE A 132 -6.57 25.04 -14.87
N ILE A 133 -5.28 24.86 -14.55
CA ILE A 133 -4.20 25.79 -14.90
C ILE A 133 -4.07 25.87 -16.41
N PHE A 134 -4.14 24.74 -17.11
CA PHE A 134 -4.03 24.70 -18.56
C PHE A 134 -5.15 25.49 -19.24
N TRP A 135 -6.41 25.20 -18.93
CA TRP A 135 -7.57 25.84 -19.56
C TRP A 135 -7.72 27.31 -19.17
N SER A 136 -7.52 27.64 -17.88
CA SER A 136 -7.62 29.05 -17.45
C SER A 136 -6.52 29.92 -18.06
N GLY A 137 -5.30 29.41 -18.12
CA GLY A 137 -4.20 30.16 -18.75
C GLY A 137 -4.42 30.38 -20.25
N LEU A 138 -4.93 29.35 -20.95
CA LEU A 138 -5.29 29.46 -22.36
C LEU A 138 -6.35 30.54 -22.58
N LEU A 139 -7.41 30.57 -21.77
CA LEU A 139 -8.48 31.58 -21.84
C LEU A 139 -7.94 33.01 -21.58
N ILE A 140 -7.04 33.14 -20.58
CA ILE A 140 -6.44 34.44 -20.25
C ILE A 140 -5.57 34.96 -21.44
N ILE A 141 -4.76 34.09 -22.04
CA ILE A 141 -3.91 34.43 -23.17
C ILE A 141 -4.77 34.83 -24.38
N CYS A 142 -5.83 34.08 -24.69
CA CYS A 142 -6.78 34.40 -25.75
C CYS A 142 -7.48 35.76 -25.49
N PHE A 143 -7.90 36.04 -24.27
CA PHE A 143 -8.49 37.31 -23.88
C PHE A 143 -7.53 38.46 -24.05
N MET A 144 -6.27 38.34 -23.63
CA MET A 144 -5.23 39.37 -23.81
C MET A 144 -4.97 39.64 -25.28
N PHE A 145 -4.96 38.59 -26.11
CA PHE A 145 -4.81 38.74 -27.57
C PHE A 145 -5.98 39.48 -28.16
N HIS A 146 -7.20 39.14 -27.80
CA HIS A 146 -8.43 39.84 -28.26
C HIS A 146 -8.44 41.31 -27.86
N ARG A 147 -8.00 41.65 -26.65
CA ARG A 147 -7.90 43.02 -26.13
C ARG A 147 -6.68 43.80 -26.61
N ARG A 148 -5.86 43.22 -27.50
CA ARG A 148 -4.64 43.82 -28.08
C ARG A 148 -3.65 44.33 -27.03
N PHE A 149 -3.42 43.55 -25.97
CA PHE A 149 -2.33 43.85 -25.02
C PHE A 149 -0.96 43.85 -25.71
N SER A 150 0.04 44.44 -25.08
CA SER A 150 1.40 44.48 -25.64
C SER A 150 1.96 43.08 -25.85
N THR A 151 2.70 42.85 -26.92
CA THR A 151 3.32 41.56 -27.22
C THR A 151 4.26 41.10 -26.09
N LYS A 152 4.98 42.04 -25.46
CA LYS A 152 5.86 41.74 -24.31
C LYS A 152 5.10 41.16 -23.12
N SER A 153 3.91 41.69 -22.80
CA SER A 153 3.09 41.19 -21.73
C SER A 153 2.53 39.78 -22.02
N ILE A 154 2.09 39.57 -23.28
CA ILE A 154 1.58 38.26 -23.72
C ILE A 154 2.70 37.21 -23.68
N THR A 155 3.90 37.53 -24.18
CA THR A 155 5.02 36.57 -24.14
C THR A 155 5.47 36.26 -22.73
N ALA A 156 5.58 37.26 -21.85
CA ALA A 156 5.93 37.02 -20.43
C ALA A 156 4.93 36.12 -19.74
N LEU A 157 3.61 36.36 -19.90
CA LEU A 157 2.57 35.53 -19.31
C LEU A 157 2.59 34.12 -19.89
N SER A 158 2.79 33.97 -21.21
CA SER A 158 2.89 32.65 -21.85
C SER A 158 4.08 31.84 -21.32
N CYS A 159 5.24 32.49 -21.13
CA CYS A 159 6.41 31.83 -20.53
C CYS A 159 6.14 31.35 -19.10
N CYS A 160 5.52 32.20 -18.27
CA CYS A 160 5.13 31.82 -16.91
C CYS A 160 4.12 30.65 -16.90
N TRP A 161 3.14 30.70 -17.79
CA TRP A 161 2.15 29.64 -17.94
C TRP A 161 2.77 28.31 -18.38
N ILE A 162 3.68 28.33 -19.36
CA ILE A 162 4.42 27.13 -19.78
C ILE A 162 5.24 26.56 -18.60
N ALA A 163 5.99 27.42 -17.91
CA ALA A 163 6.79 26.98 -16.76
C ALA A 163 5.94 26.33 -15.66
N LEU A 164 4.76 26.90 -15.39
CA LEU A 164 3.82 26.34 -14.42
C LEU A 164 3.28 24.98 -14.86
N ASN A 165 2.90 24.81 -16.12
CA ASN A 165 2.46 23.52 -16.66
C ASN A 165 3.58 22.46 -16.59
N LEU A 166 4.82 22.82 -16.90
CA LEU A 166 5.96 21.91 -16.77
C LEU A 166 6.19 21.49 -15.30
N LEU A 167 6.07 22.43 -14.36
CA LEU A 167 6.18 22.12 -12.93
C LEU A 167 5.11 21.09 -12.49
N PHE A 168 3.83 21.31 -12.84
CA PHE A 168 2.75 20.39 -12.49
C PHE A 168 2.91 19.02 -13.16
N THR A 169 3.35 18.99 -14.43
CA THR A 169 3.66 17.73 -15.11
C THR A 169 4.78 16.97 -14.40
N TYR A 170 5.81 17.66 -13.93
CA TYR A 170 6.87 17.06 -13.13
C TYR A 170 6.36 16.50 -11.81
N LEU A 171 5.47 17.22 -11.10
CA LEU A 171 4.85 16.76 -9.85
C LEU A 171 3.97 15.50 -10.06
N ILE A 172 3.22 15.47 -11.17
CA ILE A 172 2.43 14.28 -11.57
C ILE A 172 3.37 13.08 -11.83
N TYR A 173 4.46 13.30 -12.56
CA TYR A 173 5.45 12.25 -12.83
C TYR A 173 6.06 11.71 -11.54
N GLN A 174 6.42 12.57 -10.59
CA GLN A 174 6.95 12.15 -9.29
C GLN A 174 5.91 11.37 -8.48
N SER A 175 4.65 11.80 -8.49
CA SER A 175 3.56 11.08 -7.80
C SER A 175 3.31 9.72 -8.43
N ALA A 176 3.31 9.61 -9.76
CA ALA A 176 3.16 8.34 -10.46
C ALA A 176 4.30 7.36 -10.15
N LYS A 177 5.54 7.86 -10.12
CA LYS A 177 6.71 7.05 -9.74
C LYS A 177 6.61 6.52 -8.30
N ARG A 178 6.14 7.35 -7.36
CA ARG A 178 5.92 6.94 -5.96
C ARG A 178 4.86 5.85 -5.86
N LEU A 179 3.73 6.02 -6.55
CA LEU A 179 2.65 5.03 -6.58
C LEU A 179 3.15 3.70 -7.15
N ASP A 180 3.92 3.73 -8.25
CA ASP A 180 4.52 2.54 -8.84
C ASP A 180 5.43 1.77 -7.86
N ILE A 181 6.25 2.48 -7.09
CA ILE A 181 7.09 1.85 -6.06
C ILE A 181 6.21 1.24 -4.97
N MET A 182 5.20 1.96 -4.49
CA MET A 182 4.29 1.50 -3.44
C MET A 182 3.52 0.24 -3.83
N GLU A 183 3.03 0.16 -5.08
CA GLU A 183 2.34 -1.03 -5.63
C GLU A 183 3.23 -2.27 -5.72
N ARG A 184 4.54 -2.07 -5.80
CA ARG A 184 5.55 -3.14 -5.86
C ARG A 184 6.20 -3.43 -4.52
N THR A 185 5.84 -2.68 -3.49
CA THR A 185 6.41 -2.85 -2.16
C THR A 185 5.79 -4.04 -1.46
N VAL A 186 6.65 -4.91 -0.95
CA VAL A 186 6.29 -6.06 -0.13
C VAL A 186 7.10 -6.05 1.17
N VAL A 187 6.61 -6.73 2.17
CA VAL A 187 7.25 -6.90 3.48
C VAL A 187 7.59 -8.36 3.68
N ALA A 188 8.79 -8.64 4.11
CA ALA A 188 9.25 -9.99 4.47
C ALA A 188 8.45 -10.52 5.65
N LEU A 189 7.79 -11.68 5.53
CA LEU A 189 6.92 -12.26 6.55
C LEU A 189 7.58 -13.43 7.25
N ASN A 190 7.21 -13.61 8.53
CA ASN A 190 7.52 -14.85 9.23
C ASN A 190 6.65 -15.96 8.64
N PRO A 191 7.21 -17.11 8.25
CA PRO A 191 6.40 -18.27 7.89
C PRO A 191 5.58 -18.73 9.09
N ASP A 192 4.31 -19.15 8.83
CA ASP A 192 3.40 -19.58 9.91
C ASP A 192 3.82 -20.90 10.59
N ASN A 193 4.71 -21.67 9.93
CA ASN A 193 5.16 -23.00 10.35
C ASN A 193 6.63 -23.02 10.77
N ILE A 194 7.11 -22.03 11.50
CA ILE A 194 8.43 -22.17 12.14
C ILE A 194 8.26 -23.19 13.26
N SER A 195 8.75 -24.42 13.06
CA SER A 195 8.99 -25.34 14.18
C SER A 195 10.00 -24.67 15.12
N GLU A 196 9.75 -24.76 16.43
CA GLU A 196 10.54 -24.12 17.51
C GLU A 196 12.07 -24.32 17.43
N ASN A 197 12.53 -25.23 16.58
CA ASN A 197 13.93 -25.54 16.39
C ASN A 197 14.66 -24.72 15.30
N ASN A 198 13.95 -23.92 14.49
CA ASN A 198 14.56 -23.07 13.47
C ASN A 198 14.44 -21.58 13.85
N SER A 199 15.40 -21.12 14.64
CA SER A 199 15.55 -19.70 15.05
C SER A 199 16.02 -18.76 13.92
N SER A 200 15.76 -19.08 12.66
CA SER A 200 16.12 -18.16 11.57
C SER A 200 15.19 -16.95 11.60
N THR A 201 15.76 -15.79 11.88
CA THR A 201 15.07 -14.48 11.82
C THR A 201 15.04 -13.91 10.41
N ASP A 202 15.53 -14.64 9.41
CA ASP A 202 15.84 -14.15 8.08
C ASP A 202 15.22 -15.01 6.99
N ILE A 203 14.71 -14.37 5.95
CA ILE A 203 14.31 -14.99 4.67
C ILE A 203 15.54 -15.07 3.76
N GLN A 204 15.70 -16.20 3.10
CA GLN A 204 16.75 -16.41 2.12
C GLN A 204 16.30 -15.91 0.73
N LEU A 205 16.97 -14.90 0.21
CA LEU A 205 16.80 -14.48 -1.19
C LEU A 205 17.66 -15.40 -2.07
N ARG A 206 17.03 -16.15 -2.95
CA ARG A 206 17.65 -17.19 -3.75
C ARG A 206 18.20 -16.66 -5.08
N LYS A 207 19.26 -17.30 -5.58
CA LYS A 207 19.84 -16.95 -6.87
C LYS A 207 18.92 -17.25 -8.05
N PHE A 208 18.15 -18.33 -7.95
CA PHE A 208 17.17 -18.78 -8.95
C PHE A 208 15.83 -19.07 -8.27
N ALA A 209 14.73 -19.04 -9.04
CA ALA A 209 13.37 -19.34 -8.58
C ALA A 209 13.16 -20.83 -8.34
N ALA A 210 13.89 -21.40 -7.38
CA ALA A 210 13.83 -22.81 -7.00
C ALA A 210 14.20 -22.99 -5.53
N LYS A 211 13.48 -23.89 -4.81
CA LYS A 211 13.76 -24.19 -3.39
C LYS A 211 15.15 -24.74 -3.13
N THR A 212 15.69 -25.45 -4.10
CA THR A 212 17.05 -26.05 -4.05
C THR A 212 18.16 -25.07 -4.42
N SER A 213 17.80 -23.86 -4.87
CA SER A 213 18.78 -22.85 -5.25
C SER A 213 19.52 -22.32 -4.02
N SER A 214 20.81 -22.06 -4.18
CA SER A 214 21.60 -21.40 -3.13
C SER A 214 21.08 -20.01 -2.81
N ALA A 215 21.22 -19.61 -1.54
CA ALA A 215 20.94 -18.25 -1.10
C ALA A 215 21.95 -17.28 -1.72
N ASN A 216 21.48 -16.16 -2.22
CA ASN A 216 22.29 -15.05 -2.70
C ASN A 216 22.55 -14.02 -1.59
N SER A 217 21.51 -13.80 -0.77
CA SER A 217 21.49 -12.89 0.38
C SER A 217 20.38 -13.29 1.33
N SER A 218 20.34 -12.67 2.51
CA SER A 218 19.23 -12.83 3.45
C SER A 218 18.67 -11.47 3.86
N VAL A 219 17.39 -11.45 4.23
CA VAL A 219 16.67 -10.27 4.73
C VAL A 219 15.86 -10.64 5.96
N ARG A 220 15.76 -9.74 6.91
CA ARG A 220 15.02 -9.97 8.15
C ARG A 220 13.51 -9.91 7.93
N PHE A 221 12.77 -10.62 8.78
CA PHE A 221 11.32 -10.46 8.83
C PHE A 221 10.95 -9.01 9.15
N GLY A 222 10.01 -8.45 8.40
CA GLY A 222 9.60 -7.05 8.48
C GLY A 222 10.39 -6.10 7.59
N GLU A 223 11.48 -6.55 6.96
CA GLU A 223 12.23 -5.71 6.02
C GLU A 223 11.41 -5.43 4.77
N THR A 224 11.55 -4.19 4.26
CA THR A 224 10.87 -3.75 3.04
C THR A 224 11.63 -4.24 1.82
N LEU A 225 10.90 -4.82 0.89
CA LEU A 225 11.42 -5.27 -0.39
C LEU A 225 10.59 -4.64 -1.53
N ILE A 226 11.21 -4.49 -2.68
CA ILE A 226 10.56 -3.98 -3.89
C ILE A 226 10.64 -5.07 -4.95
N VAL A 227 9.51 -5.46 -5.52
CA VAL A 227 9.46 -6.42 -6.62
C VAL A 227 10.02 -5.75 -7.88
N ASP A 228 11.00 -6.37 -8.49
CA ASP A 228 11.65 -5.85 -9.69
C ASP A 228 10.71 -5.94 -10.90
N LYS A 229 10.89 -5.00 -11.84
CA LYS A 229 10.24 -5.02 -13.15
C LYS A 229 11.16 -5.55 -14.22
N SER A 230 10.58 -6.26 -15.18
CA SER A 230 11.24 -6.62 -16.43
C SER A 230 11.42 -5.38 -17.33
N VAL A 231 12.18 -5.53 -18.40
CA VAL A 231 12.35 -4.49 -19.41
C VAL A 231 11.00 -4.09 -20.05
N SER A 232 10.04 -5.02 -20.10
CA SER A 232 8.67 -4.75 -20.57
C SER A 232 7.78 -4.00 -19.58
N GLY A 233 8.27 -3.70 -18.36
CA GLY A 233 7.51 -3.01 -17.31
C GLY A 233 6.62 -3.92 -16.47
N THR A 234 6.52 -5.21 -16.77
CA THR A 234 5.79 -6.20 -15.97
C THR A 234 6.60 -6.63 -14.75
N LEU A 235 5.94 -7.09 -13.68
CA LEU A 235 6.63 -7.65 -12.52
C LEU A 235 7.44 -8.88 -12.91
N GLN A 236 8.64 -9.02 -12.37
CA GLN A 236 9.45 -10.23 -12.56
C GLN A 236 8.96 -11.33 -11.62
N THR A 237 8.08 -12.15 -12.16
CA THR A 237 7.52 -13.33 -11.51
C THR A 237 7.93 -14.59 -12.25
N HIS A 238 8.05 -15.70 -11.55
CA HIS A 238 8.28 -17.01 -12.13
C HIS A 238 7.39 -18.05 -11.45
N GLN A 239 6.63 -18.81 -12.23
CA GLN A 239 5.82 -19.91 -11.73
C GLN A 239 6.59 -21.21 -11.89
N SER A 240 6.90 -21.89 -10.80
CA SER A 240 7.57 -23.19 -10.83
C SER A 240 6.59 -24.33 -11.15
N GLN A 241 7.11 -25.51 -11.55
CA GLN A 241 6.31 -26.69 -11.87
C GLN A 241 5.37 -27.18 -10.75
N GLY A 242 5.49 -26.67 -9.52
CA GLY A 242 4.61 -26.99 -8.38
C GLY A 242 3.58 -25.89 -8.07
N ALA A 243 3.18 -25.06 -9.02
CA ALA A 243 2.26 -23.92 -8.87
C ALA A 243 2.69 -22.88 -7.84
N GLN A 244 3.97 -22.88 -7.43
CA GLN A 244 4.51 -21.87 -6.51
C GLN A 244 4.97 -20.65 -7.30
N ASN A 245 4.52 -19.49 -6.87
CA ASN A 245 4.91 -18.22 -7.46
C ASN A 245 6.17 -17.69 -6.77
N TRP A 246 7.12 -17.27 -7.57
CA TRP A 246 8.36 -16.63 -7.14
C TRP A 246 8.38 -15.19 -7.61
N LEU A 247 8.86 -14.30 -6.74
CA LEU A 247 9.04 -12.89 -7.01
C LEU A 247 10.53 -12.56 -6.99
N LEU A 248 11.03 -11.86 -7.99
CA LEU A 248 12.34 -11.27 -7.92
C LEU A 248 12.25 -9.95 -7.18
N VAL A 249 12.92 -9.88 -6.04
CA VAL A 249 12.86 -8.73 -5.13
C VAL A 249 14.24 -8.14 -4.89
N SER A 250 14.26 -6.87 -4.55
CA SER A 250 15.46 -6.16 -4.09
C SER A 250 15.13 -5.29 -2.89
N THR A 251 16.12 -5.07 -2.02
CA THR A 251 16.00 -4.04 -0.97
C THR A 251 15.99 -2.64 -1.59
N PRO A 252 15.36 -1.62 -0.95
CA PRO A 252 15.32 -0.25 -1.49
C PRO A 252 16.70 0.32 -1.81
N ASP A 253 17.70 0.00 -1.01
CA ASP A 253 19.10 0.39 -1.18
C ASP A 253 19.91 -0.54 -2.12
N LYS A 254 19.24 -1.55 -2.70
CA LYS A 254 19.83 -2.55 -3.62
C LYS A 254 20.98 -3.36 -3.05
N ARG A 255 21.14 -3.43 -1.73
CA ARG A 255 22.16 -4.27 -1.08
C ARG A 255 21.91 -5.75 -1.24
N ALA A 256 20.63 -6.15 -1.21
CA ALA A 256 20.21 -7.53 -1.38
C ALA A 256 19.24 -7.64 -2.54
N ARG A 257 19.39 -8.71 -3.34
CA ARG A 257 18.54 -9.02 -4.48
C ARG A 257 18.46 -10.52 -4.66
N GLY A 258 17.28 -11.05 -4.95
CA GLY A 258 17.10 -12.46 -5.22
C GLY A 258 15.64 -12.86 -5.34
N TRP A 259 15.43 -14.15 -5.58
CA TRP A 259 14.11 -14.74 -5.68
C TRP A 259 13.59 -15.14 -4.30
N VAL A 260 12.34 -14.85 -4.03
CA VAL A 260 11.60 -15.20 -2.80
C VAL A 260 10.26 -15.82 -3.20
N LEU A 261 9.74 -16.70 -2.37
CA LEU A 261 8.37 -17.21 -2.56
C LEU A 261 7.35 -16.10 -2.26
N GLU A 262 6.28 -16.05 -3.04
CA GLU A 262 5.19 -15.10 -2.82
C GLU A 262 4.57 -15.26 -1.43
N ASP A 263 4.50 -16.49 -0.90
CA ASP A 263 3.98 -16.79 0.44
C ASP A 263 4.88 -16.29 1.59
N GLU A 264 6.16 -16.00 1.30
CA GLU A 264 7.12 -15.48 2.28
C GLU A 264 7.08 -13.95 2.40
N VAL A 265 6.26 -13.28 1.59
CA VAL A 265 6.14 -11.82 1.58
C VAL A 265 4.68 -11.38 1.60
N GLY A 266 4.43 -10.21 2.18
CA GLY A 266 3.11 -9.59 2.18
C GLY A 266 3.10 -8.31 1.34
N TRP A 267 2.16 -8.21 0.43
CA TRP A 267 1.95 -7.01 -0.37
C TRP A 267 1.43 -5.85 0.47
N LEU A 268 2.00 -4.66 0.29
CA LEU A 268 1.59 -3.48 1.02
C LEU A 268 0.21 -2.96 0.55
N THR A 269 -0.04 -2.97 -0.75
CA THR A 269 -1.25 -2.41 -1.36
C THR A 269 -2.28 -3.45 -1.81
N ARG A 270 -1.90 -4.72 -1.88
CA ARG A 270 -2.80 -5.82 -2.24
C ARG A 270 -3.29 -6.52 -0.97
N ASN A 271 -4.53 -6.96 -1.01
CA ASN A 271 -5.12 -7.84 0.02
C ASN A 271 -4.84 -9.29 -0.31
#